data_bdb5cae0198404fc8d9f70776858f20c
#
_entry.id   bdb5cae0198404fc8d9f70776858f20c
#
_cell.length_a   1.000
_cell.length_b   1.000
_cell.length_c   1.000
_cell.angle_alpha   90.00
_cell.angle_beta   90.00
_cell.angle_gamma   90.00
#
_symmetry.space_group_name_H-M   'P 1'
#
loop_
_entity.id
_entity.type
_entity.pdbx_description
1 polymer ?
#
loop_
_entity_poly.entity_id
_entity_poly.type
_entity_poly.pdbx_seq_one_letter_code
_entity_poly.pdbx_strand_id
1 'polypeptide(L)'
;MLRSAPKIRPITDLKRTSEISEYCHGIDEPVFITKNGCSDLVIMSVETYEREMFRQEVYLKLAEAEGEYLSGVPTASSTDFMQKMRNKLHAYSQN
;
A
#
# COMPACT_ATOMS: atom_id res chain seq x y z
N MET A 1 -13.23 12.44 -6.77
CA MET A 1 -12.50 12.15 -7.98
C MET A 1 -12.56 10.69 -8.35
N LEU A 2 -12.80 10.43 -9.59
CA LEU A 2 -12.93 9.07 -10.05
C LEU A 2 -11.55 8.47 -10.32
N ARG A 3 -11.32 7.32 -9.72
CA ARG A 3 -10.12 6.57 -9.99
C ARG A 3 -10.35 5.77 -11.28
N SER A 4 -9.31 5.65 -12.10
CA SER A 4 -9.40 4.82 -13.28
C SER A 4 -9.59 3.36 -12.87
N ALA A 5 -9.90 2.51 -13.83
CA ALA A 5 -10.09 1.09 -13.56
C ALA A 5 -8.85 0.52 -12.88
N PRO A 6 -9.04 -0.43 -11.96
CA PRO A 6 -7.90 -1.06 -11.30
C PRO A 6 -6.95 -1.68 -12.29
N LYS A 7 -5.65 -1.62 -12.00
CA LYS A 7 -4.65 -2.28 -12.81
C LYS A 7 -4.59 -3.75 -12.44
N ILE A 8 -4.66 -4.59 -13.44
CA ILE A 8 -4.71 -6.04 -13.25
C ILE A 8 -3.68 -6.69 -14.15
N ARG A 9 -2.87 -7.59 -13.59
CA ARG A 9 -1.86 -8.33 -14.34
C ARG A 9 -1.85 -9.77 -13.89
N PRO A 10 -1.56 -10.70 -14.79
CA PRO A 10 -1.48 -12.12 -14.40
C PRO A 10 -0.20 -12.39 -13.62
N ILE A 11 -0.27 -13.41 -12.76
CA ILE A 11 0.86 -13.75 -11.90
C ILE A 11 2.11 -14.12 -12.71
N THR A 12 1.94 -14.58 -13.92
CA THR A 12 3.08 -14.92 -14.77
C THR A 12 3.95 -13.71 -15.09
N ASP A 13 3.39 -12.51 -15.01
CA ASP A 13 4.16 -11.30 -15.25
C ASP A 13 5.22 -11.06 -14.17
N LEU A 14 5.09 -11.69 -13.03
CA LEU A 14 6.09 -11.55 -11.96
C LEU A 14 7.42 -12.17 -12.34
N LYS A 15 7.46 -13.00 -13.36
CA LYS A 15 8.71 -13.56 -13.86
C LYS A 15 9.56 -12.51 -14.57
N ARG A 16 8.93 -11.45 -15.02
CA ARG A 16 9.61 -10.34 -15.69
C ARG A 16 9.89 -9.26 -14.67
N THR A 17 10.86 -9.53 -13.81
CA THR A 17 11.06 -8.70 -12.62
C THR A 17 11.34 -7.25 -12.92
N SER A 18 12.20 -6.97 -13.91
CA SER A 18 12.53 -5.58 -14.25
C SER A 18 11.32 -4.86 -14.84
N GLU A 19 10.60 -5.53 -15.72
CA GLU A 19 9.43 -4.93 -16.34
C GLU A 19 8.34 -4.61 -15.34
N ILE A 20 8.08 -5.56 -14.44
CA ILE A 20 7.03 -5.35 -13.45
C ILE A 20 7.40 -4.26 -12.46
N SER A 21 8.68 -4.18 -12.12
CA SER A 21 9.17 -3.10 -11.25
C SER A 21 8.97 -1.74 -11.90
N GLU A 22 9.37 -1.60 -13.16
CA GLU A 22 9.19 -0.36 -13.89
C GLU A 22 7.72 0.00 -14.04
N TYR A 23 6.89 -1.00 -14.29
CA TYR A 23 5.46 -0.80 -14.42
C TYR A 23 4.87 -0.24 -13.13
N CYS A 24 5.20 -0.86 -12.00
CA CYS A 24 4.69 -0.41 -10.71
C CYS A 24 5.15 1.00 -10.36
N HIS A 25 6.40 1.32 -10.67
CA HIS A 25 6.90 2.67 -10.42
C HIS A 25 6.23 3.70 -11.34
N GLY A 26 5.93 3.29 -12.56
CA GLY A 26 5.35 4.21 -13.54
C GLY A 26 3.91 4.56 -13.27
N ILE A 27 3.11 3.58 -12.89
CA ILE A 27 1.68 3.84 -12.69
C ILE A 27 1.37 4.40 -11.31
N ASP A 28 2.26 4.15 -10.36
CA ASP A 28 2.15 4.74 -9.02
C ASP A 28 0.82 4.42 -8.32
N GLU A 29 0.35 3.21 -8.51
CA GLU A 29 -0.85 2.73 -7.85
C GLU A 29 -0.76 1.21 -7.68
N PRO A 30 -1.58 0.63 -6.77
CA PRO A 30 -1.55 -0.81 -6.55
C PRO A 30 -1.95 -1.58 -7.82
N VAL A 31 -1.30 -2.72 -8.00
CA VAL A 31 -1.57 -3.61 -9.13
C VAL A 31 -2.09 -4.93 -8.57
N PHE A 32 -3.24 -5.34 -9.04
CA PHE A 32 -3.83 -6.62 -8.62
C PHE A 32 -3.26 -7.73 -9.49
N ILE A 33 -2.75 -8.74 -8.84
CA ILE A 33 -2.16 -9.90 -9.51
C ILE A 33 -3.16 -11.04 -9.45
N THR A 34 -3.47 -11.60 -10.60
CA THR A 34 -4.43 -12.68 -10.70
C THR A 34 -3.74 -14.01 -10.90
N LYS A 35 -4.35 -15.06 -10.38
CA LYS A 35 -3.92 -16.43 -10.59
C LYS A 35 -5.17 -17.24 -10.88
N ASN A 36 -5.16 -17.95 -12.00
CA ASN A 36 -6.33 -18.73 -12.43
C ASN A 36 -7.62 -17.90 -12.50
N GLY A 37 -7.47 -16.65 -12.95
CA GLY A 37 -8.61 -15.78 -13.13
C GLY A 37 -9.13 -15.12 -11.86
N CYS A 38 -8.49 -15.36 -10.73
CA CYS A 38 -8.91 -14.77 -9.46
C CYS A 38 -7.84 -13.87 -8.90
N SER A 39 -8.26 -12.80 -8.23
CA SER A 39 -7.30 -11.92 -7.54
C SER A 39 -6.59 -12.70 -6.46
N ASP A 40 -5.28 -12.67 -6.49
CA ASP A 40 -4.46 -13.45 -5.58
C ASP A 40 -3.53 -12.57 -4.75
N LEU A 41 -2.90 -11.59 -5.38
CA LEU A 41 -1.92 -10.73 -4.74
C LEU A 41 -2.15 -9.29 -5.13
N VAL A 42 -1.54 -8.40 -4.36
CA VAL A 42 -1.45 -6.98 -4.72
C VAL A 42 0.03 -6.60 -4.64
N ILE A 43 0.53 -5.96 -5.70
CA ILE A 43 1.91 -5.47 -5.69
C ILE A 43 1.91 -3.97 -5.96
N MET A 44 2.93 -3.31 -5.49
CA MET A 44 3.08 -1.87 -5.70
C MET A 44 4.51 -1.47 -5.39
N SER A 45 4.91 -0.29 -5.86
CA SER A 45 6.21 0.24 -5.50
C SER A 45 6.21 0.62 -4.02
N VAL A 46 7.40 0.71 -3.44
CA VAL A 46 7.52 1.12 -2.05
C VAL A 46 6.96 2.53 -1.85
N GLU A 47 7.21 3.41 -2.81
CA GLU A 47 6.68 4.76 -2.76
C GLU A 47 5.15 4.79 -2.72
N THR A 48 4.53 3.96 -3.55
CA THR A 48 3.08 3.84 -3.55
C THR A 48 2.57 3.32 -2.22
N TYR A 49 3.23 2.30 -1.69
CA TYR A 49 2.84 1.71 -0.42
C TYR A 49 2.92 2.73 0.71
N GLU A 50 4.03 3.46 0.77
CA GLU A 50 4.21 4.47 1.82
C GLU A 50 3.16 5.57 1.72
N ARG A 51 2.86 6.01 0.49
CA ARG A 51 1.85 7.04 0.29
C ARG A 51 0.46 6.55 0.71
N GLU A 52 0.12 5.32 0.38
CA GLU A 52 -1.17 4.77 0.77
C GLU A 52 -1.27 4.62 2.29
N MET A 53 -0.20 4.19 2.93
CA MET A 53 -0.17 4.08 4.38
C MET A 53 -0.28 5.45 5.04
N PHE A 54 0.42 6.44 4.50
CA PHE A 54 0.34 7.81 5.01
C PHE A 54 -1.08 8.36 4.87
N ARG A 55 -1.71 8.09 3.73
CA ARG A 55 -3.08 8.54 3.50
C ARG A 55 -4.02 7.95 4.53
N GLN A 56 -3.87 6.67 4.82
CA GLN A 56 -4.68 6.03 5.85
C GLN A 56 -4.43 6.60 7.23
N GLU A 57 -3.18 6.88 7.55
CA GLU A 57 -2.84 7.48 8.83
C GLU A 57 -3.48 8.86 8.99
N VAL A 58 -3.39 9.68 7.95
CA VAL A 58 -4.02 11.00 7.97
C VAL A 58 -5.53 10.88 8.12
N TYR A 59 -6.13 9.96 7.40
CA TYR A 59 -7.57 9.73 7.49
C TYR A 59 -7.98 9.33 8.90
N LEU A 60 -7.23 8.44 9.52
CA LEU A 60 -7.52 8.00 10.88
C LEU A 60 -7.39 9.15 11.87
N LYS A 61 -6.40 9.99 11.70
CA LYS A 61 -6.24 11.15 12.57
C LYS A 61 -7.38 12.14 12.44
N LEU A 62 -7.85 12.35 11.22
CA LEU A 62 -9.00 13.20 11.01
C LEU A 62 -10.27 12.62 11.62
N ALA A 63 -10.47 11.33 11.46
CA ALA A 63 -11.61 10.66 12.05
C ALA A 63 -11.54 10.73 13.57
N GLU A 64 -10.35 10.62 14.13
CA GLU A 64 -10.15 10.73 15.56
C GLU A 64 -10.49 12.14 16.05
N ALA A 65 -10.04 13.13 15.32
CA ALA A 65 -10.33 14.53 15.70
C ALA A 65 -11.82 14.82 15.71
N GLU A 66 -12.56 14.22 14.79
CA GLU A 66 -13.99 14.42 14.71
C GLU A 66 -14.78 13.60 15.71
N GLY A 67 -14.28 12.40 16.00
CA GLY A 67 -14.99 11.45 16.83
C GLY A 67 -14.22 10.95 18.02
N GLU A 68 -13.30 11.73 18.53
CA GLU A 68 -12.45 11.29 19.63
C GLU A 68 -13.26 10.90 20.86
N TYR A 69 -14.39 11.54 21.05
CA TYR A 69 -15.26 11.23 22.15
C TYR A 69 -15.95 9.88 22.00
N LEU A 70 -15.93 9.34 20.80
CA LEU A 70 -16.60 8.06 20.53
C LEU A 70 -15.66 6.89 20.57
N SER A 71 -14.43 7.11 20.18
CA SER A 71 -13.61 5.97 19.82
C SER A 71 -12.88 5.32 20.95
N GLY A 72 -12.11 6.06 21.66
CA GLY A 72 -11.18 5.42 22.55
C GLY A 72 -10.16 4.57 21.81
N VAL A 73 -10.07 4.70 20.50
CA VAL A 73 -9.11 3.93 19.72
C VAL A 73 -7.74 4.60 19.78
N PRO A 74 -6.73 3.89 20.21
CA PRO A 74 -5.39 4.47 20.33
C PRO A 74 -4.71 4.58 18.98
N THR A 75 -4.65 5.80 18.45
CA THR A 75 -3.93 6.04 17.21
C THR A 75 -2.43 5.89 17.37
N ALA A 76 -1.94 6.05 18.57
CA ALA A 76 -0.52 5.90 18.82
C ALA A 76 -0.03 4.52 18.43
N SER A 77 -0.80 3.48 18.70
CA SER A 77 -0.38 2.13 18.32
C SER A 77 -0.42 1.91 16.82
N SER A 78 -1.34 2.58 16.11
CA SER A 78 -1.37 2.49 14.66
C SER A 78 -0.15 3.14 14.04
N THR A 79 0.22 4.29 14.55
CA THR A 79 1.41 5.01 14.08
C THR A 79 2.68 4.18 14.34
N ASP A 80 2.75 3.56 15.50
CA ASP A 80 3.86 2.68 15.85
C ASP A 80 3.97 1.52 14.88
N PHE A 81 2.85 0.90 14.60
CA PHE A 81 2.82 -0.23 13.69
C PHE A 81 3.30 0.17 12.30
N MET A 82 2.83 1.28 11.80
CA MET A 82 3.23 1.77 10.48
C MET A 82 4.71 2.10 10.43
N GLN A 83 5.22 2.69 11.50
CA GLN A 83 6.63 3.03 11.56
C GLN A 83 7.50 1.78 11.58
N LYS A 84 7.09 0.77 12.33
CA LYS A 84 7.80 -0.50 12.36
C LYS A 84 7.80 -1.16 11.00
N MET A 85 6.67 -1.12 10.29
CA MET A 85 6.59 -1.66 8.94
C MET A 85 7.53 -0.92 8.00
N ARG A 86 7.54 0.40 8.08
CA ARG A 86 8.41 1.21 7.24
C ARG A 86 9.88 0.90 7.50
N ASN A 87 10.24 0.75 8.77
CA ASN A 87 11.61 0.41 9.13
C ASN A 87 12.01 -0.94 8.59
N LYS A 88 11.12 -1.91 8.64
CA LYS A 88 11.38 -3.23 8.08
C LYS A 88 11.61 -3.17 6.58
N LEU A 89 10.81 -2.38 5.88
CA LEU A 89 10.95 -2.23 4.44
C LEU A 89 12.27 -1.57 4.08
N HIS A 90 12.69 -0.58 4.85
CA HIS A 90 13.96 0.07 4.62
C HIS A 90 15.13 -0.89 4.87
N ALA A 91 15.03 -1.70 5.89
CA ALA A 91 16.05 -2.71 6.17
C ALA A 91 16.17 -3.71 5.02
N TYR A 92 15.03 -4.09 4.45
CA TYR A 92 15.02 -4.98 3.30
C TYR A 92 15.68 -4.35 2.08
N SER A 93 15.40 -3.09 1.85
CA SER A 93 15.92 -2.43 0.65
C SER A 93 17.40 -2.15 0.74
N GLN A 94 17.96 -2.17 1.91
CA GLN A 94 19.39 -1.96 2.09
C GLN A 94 20.23 -3.23 1.90
N ASN A 95 19.58 -4.35 1.84
CA ASN A 95 20.25 -5.61 1.58
C ASN A 95 20.18 -5.95 0.10
#